data_24f560b1299da9c713b1337a10db281e
#
_entry.id   24f560b1299da9c713b1337a10db281e
#
_cell.length_a   1.000
_cell.length_b   1.000
_cell.length_c   1.000
_cell.angle_alpha   90.00
_cell.angle_beta   90.00
_cell.angle_gamma   90.00
#
_symmetry.space_group_name_H-M   'P 1'
#
loop_
_entity.id
_entity.type
_entity.pdbx_description
1 polymer ?
#
loop_
_entity_poly.entity_id
_entity_poly.type
_entity_poly.pdbx_seq_one_letter_code
_entity_poly.pdbx_strand_id
1 'polypeptide(L)'
;MQPGLVHKHLLVRAEVNSPPLFKDREMLDNEMKSLIKNIDMNILSGPHTKWSDVEGNEGYSSVAIIDTSSITFHSWLEPSIIQLDVYSCKDFKIKTIFTWLAQFDLEKVDYKYLDRDKGFKTLDTNELNWWDNKYYNAMNTLIRNDDEECPIR
;
A
#
# COMPACT_ATOMS: atom_id res chain seq x y z
N MET A 1 14.82 -13.67 -24.56
CA MET A 1 13.49 -13.89 -23.95
C MET A 1 13.12 -12.65 -23.14
N GLN A 2 12.06 -12.01 -23.51
CA GLN A 2 11.59 -10.89 -22.69
C GLN A 2 11.23 -11.42 -21.30
N PRO A 3 11.58 -10.72 -20.23
CA PRO A 3 11.08 -11.09 -18.92
C PRO A 3 9.55 -11.19 -19.00
N GLY A 4 8.99 -12.30 -18.58
CA GLY A 4 7.56 -12.53 -18.61
C GLY A 4 6.83 -11.42 -17.85
N LEU A 5 5.68 -11.00 -18.35
CA LEU A 5 4.80 -10.11 -17.61
C LEU A 5 4.41 -10.79 -16.29
N VAL A 6 4.46 -10.04 -15.24
CA VAL A 6 3.86 -10.43 -13.97
C VAL A 6 2.57 -9.63 -13.76
N HIS A 7 1.67 -10.13 -12.93
CA HIS A 7 0.41 -9.46 -12.61
C HIS A 7 0.24 -9.46 -11.09
N LYS A 8 1.11 -8.72 -10.41
CA LYS A 8 1.18 -8.68 -8.96
C LYS A 8 0.27 -7.59 -8.40
N HIS A 9 -0.49 -7.93 -7.39
CA HIS A 9 -1.37 -7.00 -6.69
C HIS A 9 -1.15 -7.09 -5.19
N LEU A 10 -0.72 -5.98 -4.61
CA LEU A 10 -0.66 -5.82 -3.16
C LEU A 10 -1.86 -4.99 -2.71
N LEU A 11 -2.64 -5.54 -1.80
CA LEU A 11 -3.74 -4.84 -1.13
C LEU A 11 -3.37 -4.68 0.33
N VAL A 12 -3.48 -3.47 0.85
CA VAL A 12 -3.13 -3.16 2.23
C VAL A 12 -4.27 -2.39 2.90
N ARG A 13 -4.57 -2.76 4.13
CA ARG A 13 -5.36 -1.97 5.06
C ARG A 13 -4.53 -1.73 6.32
N ALA A 14 -4.32 -0.48 6.66
CA ALA A 14 -3.52 -0.11 7.82
C ALA A 14 -4.32 0.78 8.77
N GLU A 15 -4.29 0.44 10.05
CA GLU A 15 -4.67 1.36 11.11
C GLU A 15 -3.44 2.20 11.46
N VAL A 16 -3.60 3.51 11.48
CA VAL A 16 -2.48 4.46 11.62
C VAL A 16 -2.78 5.52 12.67
N ASN A 17 -1.73 6.08 13.28
CA ASN A 17 -1.90 7.17 14.24
C ASN A 17 -1.81 8.55 13.59
N SER A 18 -1.23 8.64 12.39
CA SER A 18 -1.00 9.91 11.70
C SER A 18 -1.54 9.89 10.28
N PRO A 19 -2.87 9.80 10.09
CA PRO A 19 -3.46 9.88 8.76
C PRO A 19 -3.24 11.27 8.15
N PRO A 20 -3.19 11.40 6.82
CA PRO A 20 -3.08 12.71 6.18
C PRO A 20 -4.24 13.62 6.57
N LEU A 21 -3.92 14.86 6.92
CA LEU A 21 -4.90 15.91 7.23
C LEU A 21 -5.27 16.69 5.97
N PHE A 22 -6.34 17.44 6.01
CA PHE A 22 -6.81 18.26 4.89
C PHE A 22 -5.70 19.16 4.27
N LYS A 23 -4.80 19.69 5.11
CA LYS A 23 -3.68 20.55 4.69
C LYS A 23 -2.54 19.80 3.99
N ASP A 24 -2.55 18.47 4.01
CA ASP A 24 -1.40 17.63 3.61
C ASP A 24 -1.44 17.19 2.15
N ARG A 25 -2.28 17.80 1.31
CA ARG A 25 -2.46 17.40 -0.09
C ARG A 25 -1.16 17.42 -0.89
N GLU A 26 -0.40 18.50 -0.81
CA GLU A 26 0.86 18.62 -1.54
C GLU A 26 1.88 17.58 -1.07
N MET A 27 1.96 17.37 0.24
CA MET A 27 2.79 16.32 0.83
C MET A 27 2.39 14.95 0.28
N LEU A 28 1.10 14.64 0.28
CA LEU A 28 0.61 13.34 -0.20
C LEU A 28 0.91 13.13 -1.69
N ASP A 29 0.71 14.16 -2.52
CA ASP A 29 1.05 14.08 -3.94
C ASP A 29 2.54 13.78 -4.15
N ASN A 30 3.40 14.45 -3.42
CA ASN A 30 4.84 14.23 -3.49
C ASN A 30 5.24 12.85 -2.98
N GLU A 31 4.60 12.38 -1.92
CA GLU A 31 4.84 11.05 -1.37
C GLU A 31 4.36 9.94 -2.31
N MET A 32 3.23 10.12 -2.99
CA MET A 32 2.77 9.17 -4.01
C MET A 32 3.75 9.09 -5.18
N LYS A 33 4.27 10.23 -5.64
CA LYS A 33 5.30 10.26 -6.69
C LYS A 33 6.59 9.57 -6.25
N SER A 34 7.00 9.80 -5.00
CA SER A 34 8.18 9.17 -4.42
C SER A 34 8.02 7.65 -4.33
N LEU A 35 6.86 7.17 -3.88
CA LEU A 35 6.57 5.74 -3.84
C LEU A 35 6.66 5.10 -5.22
N ILE A 36 6.04 5.71 -6.22
CA ILE A 36 6.05 5.19 -7.59
C ILE A 36 7.47 5.10 -8.14
N LYS A 37 8.29 6.12 -7.89
CA LYS A 37 9.71 6.11 -8.27
C LYS A 37 10.48 5.01 -7.55
N ASN A 38 10.23 4.82 -6.26
CA ASN A 38 10.96 3.86 -5.44
C ASN A 38 10.63 2.40 -5.77
N ILE A 39 9.51 2.15 -6.44
CA ILE A 39 9.18 0.83 -6.99
C ILE A 39 9.53 0.72 -8.49
N ASP A 40 10.38 1.62 -8.99
CA ASP A 40 10.89 1.64 -10.38
C ASP A 40 9.79 1.71 -11.44
N MET A 41 8.77 2.52 -11.20
CA MET A 41 7.66 2.74 -12.12
C MET A 41 7.67 4.17 -12.67
N ASN A 42 7.08 4.34 -13.85
CA ASN A 42 6.87 5.65 -14.47
C ASN A 42 5.41 6.04 -14.40
N ILE A 43 5.15 7.31 -14.10
CA ILE A 43 3.80 7.87 -14.04
C ILE A 43 3.34 8.18 -15.45
N LEU A 44 2.18 7.65 -15.85
CA LEU A 44 1.49 8.02 -17.07
C LEU A 44 0.47 9.13 -16.82
N SER A 45 -0.22 9.09 -15.69
CA SER A 45 -1.20 10.10 -15.29
C SER A 45 -1.36 10.13 -13.78
N GLY A 46 -1.41 11.33 -13.21
CA GLY A 46 -1.61 11.53 -11.78
C GLY A 46 -0.31 11.80 -11.01
N PRO A 47 -0.35 11.70 -9.67
CA PRO A 47 -1.52 11.34 -8.88
C PRO A 47 -2.66 12.35 -9.01
N HIS A 48 -3.89 11.82 -9.04
CA HIS A 48 -5.11 12.61 -8.98
C HIS A 48 -5.68 12.48 -7.58
N THR A 49 -5.62 13.55 -6.82
CA THR A 49 -5.89 13.54 -5.39
C THR A 49 -7.06 14.44 -5.05
N LYS A 50 -8.03 13.91 -4.31
CA LYS A 50 -9.22 14.62 -3.88
C LYS A 50 -9.48 14.35 -2.40
N TRP A 51 -9.96 15.37 -1.71
CA TRP A 51 -10.44 15.28 -0.35
C TRP A 51 -11.96 15.11 -0.34
N SER A 52 -12.45 14.19 0.47
CA SER A 52 -13.87 14.07 0.81
C SER A 52 -14.13 14.79 2.13
N ASP A 53 -15.11 15.68 2.15
CA ASP A 53 -15.60 16.38 3.35
C ASP A 53 -16.96 15.85 3.83
N VAL A 54 -17.38 14.70 3.33
CA VAL A 54 -18.60 14.04 3.77
C VAL A 54 -18.43 13.58 5.21
N GLU A 55 -19.35 14.02 6.08
CA GLU A 55 -19.33 13.70 7.50
C GLU A 55 -19.17 12.18 7.74
N GLY A 56 -18.20 11.80 8.54
CA GLY A 56 -17.85 10.41 8.84
C GLY A 56 -17.06 9.70 7.74
N ASN A 57 -16.72 10.40 6.66
CA ASN A 57 -15.97 9.85 5.54
C ASN A 57 -14.89 10.83 5.06
N GLU A 58 -14.41 11.68 5.95
CA GLU A 58 -13.36 12.65 5.63
C GLU A 58 -12.02 11.95 5.38
N GLY A 59 -11.36 12.34 4.30
CA GLY A 59 -10.06 11.77 3.95
C GLY A 59 -9.72 11.99 2.48
N TYR A 60 -8.56 11.48 2.10
CA TYR A 60 -8.07 11.56 0.74
C TYR A 60 -8.36 10.30 -0.06
N SER A 61 -8.59 10.51 -1.34
CA SER A 61 -8.43 9.48 -2.38
C SER A 61 -7.43 9.98 -3.39
N SER A 62 -6.45 9.16 -3.72
CA SER A 62 -5.42 9.47 -4.71
C SER A 62 -5.20 8.27 -5.62
N VAL A 63 -5.17 8.51 -6.92
CA VAL A 63 -4.97 7.46 -7.92
C VAL A 63 -3.94 7.91 -8.95
N ALA A 64 -3.06 6.99 -9.31
CA ALA A 64 -2.11 7.21 -10.40
C ALA A 64 -2.17 6.03 -11.38
N ILE A 65 -2.12 6.36 -12.65
CA ILE A 65 -1.88 5.39 -13.72
C ILE A 65 -0.37 5.36 -13.96
N ILE A 66 0.19 4.19 -13.83
CA ILE A 66 1.61 3.94 -14.05
C ILE A 66 1.77 2.90 -15.16
N ASP A 67 2.96 2.63 -15.63
CA ASP A 67 3.23 1.74 -16.76
C ASP A 67 2.34 0.49 -16.78
N THR A 68 1.23 0.51 -17.52
CA THR A 68 0.19 -0.54 -17.60
C THR A 68 -0.27 -1.09 -16.24
N SER A 69 -0.26 -0.23 -15.23
CA SER A 69 -0.48 -0.58 -13.83
C SER A 69 -1.16 0.58 -13.12
N SER A 70 -1.47 0.42 -11.86
CA SER A 70 -2.13 1.47 -11.09
C SER A 70 -1.76 1.40 -9.62
N ILE A 71 -1.84 2.55 -8.97
CA ILE A 71 -1.71 2.65 -7.53
C ILE A 71 -2.85 3.52 -7.01
N THR A 72 -3.52 3.07 -5.97
CA THR A 72 -4.65 3.77 -5.37
C THR A 72 -4.47 3.86 -3.86
N PHE A 73 -4.62 5.07 -3.34
CA PHE A 73 -4.52 5.38 -1.93
C PHE A 73 -5.84 5.96 -1.44
N HIS A 74 -6.32 5.49 -0.31
CA HIS A 74 -7.46 6.06 0.40
C HIS A 74 -7.11 6.23 1.86
N SER A 75 -7.54 7.34 2.45
CA SER A 75 -7.42 7.56 3.88
C SER A 75 -8.76 7.98 4.48
N TRP A 76 -8.96 7.62 5.72
CA TRP A 76 -10.07 8.09 6.55
C TRP A 76 -9.50 8.72 7.80
N LEU A 77 -9.86 9.96 8.05
CA LEU A 77 -9.41 10.70 9.22
C LEU A 77 -9.88 10.03 10.52
N GLU A 78 -11.14 9.64 10.52
CA GLU A 78 -11.74 8.76 11.51
C GLU A 78 -12.42 7.61 10.77
N PRO A 79 -12.10 6.36 11.01
CA PRO A 79 -11.38 5.76 12.15
C PRO A 79 -9.85 5.69 12.05
N SER A 80 -9.19 6.55 11.32
CA SER A 80 -7.73 6.58 11.20
C SER A 80 -7.16 5.35 10.47
N ILE A 81 -7.63 5.17 9.25
CA ILE A 81 -7.32 4.03 8.39
C ILE A 81 -6.77 4.53 7.06
N ILE A 82 -5.82 3.78 6.54
CA ILE A 82 -5.33 3.89 5.16
C ILE A 82 -5.60 2.56 4.45
N GLN A 83 -6.07 2.65 3.21
CA GLN A 83 -6.06 1.53 2.28
C GLN A 83 -5.21 1.91 1.07
N LEU A 84 -4.34 1.00 0.70
CA LEU A 84 -3.45 1.16 -0.45
C LEU A 84 -3.52 -0.10 -1.29
N ASP A 85 -3.65 0.06 -2.60
CA ASP A 85 -3.41 -1.05 -3.49
C ASP A 85 -2.42 -0.67 -4.58
N VAL A 86 -1.55 -1.61 -4.91
CA VAL A 86 -0.55 -1.49 -5.96
C VAL A 86 -0.71 -2.69 -6.88
N TYR A 87 -1.18 -2.43 -8.09
CA TYR A 87 -1.21 -3.43 -9.15
C TYR A 87 -0.12 -3.12 -10.18
N SER A 88 0.69 -4.12 -10.50
CA SER A 88 1.77 -3.93 -11.44
C SER A 88 1.94 -5.13 -12.39
N CYS A 89 2.19 -4.81 -13.65
CA CYS A 89 2.64 -5.77 -14.65
C CYS A 89 4.17 -5.97 -14.62
N LYS A 90 4.88 -5.25 -13.77
CA LYS A 90 6.32 -5.41 -13.51
C LYS A 90 6.51 -5.87 -12.07
N ASP A 91 7.61 -6.54 -11.81
CA ASP A 91 7.98 -6.91 -10.44
C ASP A 91 8.28 -5.68 -9.59
N PHE A 92 7.90 -5.73 -8.33
CA PHE A 92 8.19 -4.69 -7.35
C PHE A 92 8.42 -5.30 -5.96
N LYS A 93 9.13 -4.57 -5.12
CA LYS A 93 9.43 -5.03 -3.76
C LYS A 93 8.40 -4.50 -2.78
N ILE A 94 7.65 -5.39 -2.16
CA ILE A 94 6.61 -5.00 -1.20
C ILE A 94 7.19 -4.34 0.05
N LYS A 95 8.41 -4.68 0.46
CA LYS A 95 9.08 -4.01 1.58
C LYS A 95 9.25 -2.50 1.36
N THR A 96 9.42 -2.07 0.12
CA THR A 96 9.49 -0.64 -0.22
C THR A 96 8.17 0.05 0.12
N ILE A 97 7.06 -0.61 -0.16
CA ILE A 97 5.72 -0.09 0.12
C ILE A 97 5.45 -0.02 1.62
N PHE A 98 5.80 -1.05 2.37
CA PHE A 98 5.63 -1.05 3.83
C PHE A 98 6.52 0.00 4.51
N THR A 99 7.74 0.18 4.02
CA THR A 99 8.64 1.25 4.50
C THR A 99 8.03 2.63 4.26
N TRP A 100 7.41 2.83 3.10
CA TRP A 100 6.72 4.08 2.78
C TRP A 100 5.50 4.30 3.70
N LEU A 101 4.70 3.25 3.95
CA LEU A 101 3.54 3.33 4.82
C LEU A 101 3.89 3.67 6.27
N ALA A 102 5.10 3.34 6.72
CA ALA A 102 5.55 3.60 8.09
C ALA A 102 5.54 5.10 8.46
N GLN A 103 5.57 6.00 7.48
CA GLN A 103 5.46 7.45 7.72
C GLN A 103 4.15 7.86 8.39
N PHE A 104 3.10 7.06 8.27
CA PHE A 104 1.79 7.34 8.87
C PHE A 104 1.63 6.79 10.28
N ASP A 105 2.71 6.31 10.88
CA ASP A 105 2.74 5.72 12.22
C ASP A 105 1.77 4.54 12.33
N LEU A 106 2.22 3.40 11.82
CA LEU A 106 1.44 2.17 11.72
C LEU A 106 1.13 1.59 13.10
N GLU A 107 -0.13 1.27 13.33
CA GLU A 107 -0.58 0.55 14.53
C GLU A 107 -0.90 -0.91 14.21
N LYS A 108 -1.57 -1.15 13.08
CA LYS A 108 -1.91 -2.50 12.62
C LYS A 108 -1.95 -2.52 11.10
N VAL A 109 -1.44 -3.59 10.50
CA VAL A 109 -1.46 -3.76 9.05
C VAL A 109 -1.97 -5.14 8.70
N ASP A 110 -3.02 -5.17 7.90
CA ASP A 110 -3.50 -6.36 7.21
C ASP A 110 -3.18 -6.20 5.72
N TYR A 111 -2.74 -7.27 5.07
CA TYR A 111 -2.44 -7.21 3.65
C TYR A 111 -2.69 -8.54 2.96
N LYS A 112 -2.82 -8.45 1.63
CA LYS A 112 -2.85 -9.60 0.75
C LYS A 112 -1.97 -9.31 -0.46
N TYR A 113 -1.11 -10.26 -0.80
CA TYR A 113 -0.21 -10.16 -1.95
C TYR A 113 -0.44 -11.34 -2.87
N LEU A 114 -0.88 -11.05 -4.11
CA LEU A 114 -1.33 -12.10 -5.01
C LEU A 114 -0.92 -11.84 -6.45
N ASP A 115 -0.86 -12.94 -7.18
CA ASP A 115 -0.76 -12.94 -8.64
C ASP A 115 -2.18 -12.92 -9.21
N ARG A 116 -2.51 -11.90 -9.98
CA ARG A 116 -3.83 -11.76 -10.61
C ARG A 116 -4.00 -12.61 -11.87
N ASP A 117 -2.91 -13.16 -12.36
CA ASP A 117 -2.95 -14.13 -13.44
C ASP A 117 -3.21 -15.53 -12.85
N LYS A 118 -3.71 -16.45 -13.65
CA LYS A 118 -3.83 -17.89 -13.32
C LYS A 118 -4.35 -18.22 -11.91
N GLY A 119 -5.48 -17.65 -11.53
CA GLY A 119 -6.23 -18.08 -10.36
C GLY A 119 -5.94 -17.33 -9.06
N PHE A 120 -5.36 -16.14 -9.15
CA PHE A 120 -5.14 -15.27 -7.98
C PHE A 120 -4.34 -15.94 -6.87
N LYS A 121 -3.23 -16.58 -7.23
CA LYS A 121 -2.37 -17.26 -6.27
C LYS A 121 -1.75 -16.27 -5.29
N THR A 122 -1.71 -16.66 -4.02
CA THR A 122 -0.95 -15.94 -2.99
C THR A 122 0.53 -16.01 -3.31
N LEU A 123 1.20 -14.86 -3.25
CA LEU A 123 2.63 -14.73 -3.49
C LEU A 123 3.41 -14.79 -2.18
N ASP A 124 4.68 -15.23 -2.29
CA ASP A 124 5.63 -15.25 -1.22
C ASP A 124 5.94 -13.83 -0.71
N THR A 125 5.95 -13.68 0.60
CA THR A 125 6.24 -12.43 1.30
C THR A 125 7.54 -12.50 2.11
N ASN A 126 8.43 -13.42 1.79
CA ASN A 126 9.69 -13.62 2.52
C ASN A 126 10.59 -12.37 2.54
N GLU A 127 10.46 -11.48 1.58
CA GLU A 127 11.20 -10.22 1.58
C GLU A 127 10.87 -9.33 2.78
N LEU A 128 9.69 -9.51 3.41
CA LEU A 128 9.29 -8.79 4.61
C LEU A 128 10.07 -9.24 5.85
N ASN A 129 10.76 -10.37 5.82
CA ASN A 129 11.57 -10.84 6.93
C ASN A 129 12.67 -9.80 7.30
N TRP A 130 13.22 -9.10 6.29
CA TRP A 130 14.14 -8.00 6.53
C TRP A 130 13.49 -6.86 7.31
N TRP A 131 12.25 -6.53 6.94
CA TRP A 131 11.50 -5.46 7.57
C TRP A 131 11.11 -5.84 9.01
N ASP A 132 10.67 -7.08 9.20
CA ASP A 132 10.38 -7.65 10.52
C ASP A 132 11.61 -7.59 11.43
N ASN A 133 12.79 -7.94 10.93
CA ASN A 133 14.03 -7.89 11.70
C ASN A 133 14.38 -6.47 12.14
N LYS A 134 14.12 -5.47 11.31
CA LYS A 134 14.40 -4.06 11.61
C LYS A 134 13.43 -3.48 12.62
N TYR A 135 12.17 -3.90 12.56
CA TYR A 135 11.09 -3.36 13.38
C TYR A 135 10.47 -4.41 14.29
N TYR A 136 11.22 -5.46 14.57
CA TYR A 136 10.77 -6.72 15.15
C TYR A 136 9.79 -6.59 16.30
N ASN A 137 10.11 -5.78 17.30
CA ASN A 137 9.29 -5.70 18.53
C ASN A 137 7.98 -4.94 18.34
N ALA A 138 7.89 -4.11 17.30
CA ALA A 138 6.71 -3.32 17.04
C ALA A 138 5.82 -3.91 15.94
N MET A 139 6.39 -4.66 15.01
CA MET A 139 5.75 -4.98 13.74
C MET A 139 5.38 -6.44 13.53
N ASN A 140 6.00 -7.39 14.22
CA ASN A 140 5.64 -8.82 14.12
C ASN A 140 4.21 -9.11 14.57
N THR A 141 3.67 -8.28 15.45
CA THR A 141 2.28 -8.37 15.89
C THR A 141 1.34 -7.50 15.07
N LEU A 142 1.88 -6.62 14.22
CA LEU A 142 1.13 -5.61 13.49
C LEU A 142 0.83 -6.02 12.04
N ILE A 143 1.69 -6.85 11.43
CA ILE A 143 1.54 -7.26 10.02
C ILE A 143 1.00 -8.68 9.96
N ARG A 144 -0.06 -8.83 9.20
CA ARG A 144 -0.69 -10.12 8.96
C ARG A 144 -1.11 -10.25 7.50
N ASN A 145 -0.79 -11.39 6.90
CA ASN A 145 -1.36 -11.76 5.61
C ASN A 145 -2.71 -12.45 5.85
N ASP A 146 -3.73 -12.06 5.11
CA ASP A 146 -5.09 -12.63 5.25
C ASP A 146 -5.18 -14.13 5.00
N ASP A 147 -4.16 -14.71 4.34
CA ASP A 147 -4.09 -16.16 4.12
C ASP A 147 -3.55 -16.92 5.34
N GLU A 148 -3.04 -16.25 6.35
CA GLU A 148 -2.73 -16.88 7.63
C GLU A 148 -4.05 -17.18 8.36
N GLU A 149 -4.18 -18.42 8.88
CA GLU A 149 -5.35 -18.77 9.66
C GLU A 149 -5.54 -17.79 10.81
N CYS A 150 -6.64 -17.06 10.74
CA CYS A 150 -7.02 -16.19 11.83
C CYS A 150 -7.33 -17.06 13.04
N PRO A 151 -6.65 -16.88 14.18
CA PRO A 151 -7.15 -17.52 15.40
C PRO A 151 -8.59 -17.10 15.60
N ILE A 152 -9.45 -18.05 15.84
CA ILE A 152 -10.88 -17.85 16.04
C ILE A 152 -11.10 -16.70 17.02
N ARG A 153 -11.81 -15.71 16.54
CA ARG A 153 -12.20 -14.55 17.37
C ARG A 153 -13.22 -14.97 18.42
#